data_0616899d44b9185fcfbfc30651d97eae
#
_entry.id   0616899d44b9185fcfbfc30651d97eae
#
_cell.length_a   1.000
_cell.length_b   1.000
_cell.length_c   1.000
_cell.angle_alpha   90.00
_cell.angle_beta   90.00
_cell.angle_gamma   90.00
#
_symmetry.space_group_name_H-M   'P 1'
#
loop_
_entity.id
_entity.type
_entity.pdbx_description
1 polymer ?
#
loop_
_entity_poly.entity_id
_entity_poly.type
_entity_poly.pdbx_seq_one_letter_code
_entity_poly.pdbx_strand_id
1 'polypeptide(L)'
;MKYKEIEFNCGISIKDAMEYLYRISVKENVGYCGRFNGHILNSDMSLDDAYMICLGKSYKDWIKSREAEMLKLRTEEEEHKIQIPELTNYWIKEGHKILSKDKWELWDKCVPIRLNDLYEGMELGYCLEIIKKVKEKSISVGIEIMKSQGHSGMSWGLMKSMIKTFCDCGDEFLAQLGD
;
A
#
# COMPACT_ATOMS: atom_id res chain seq x y z
N MET A 1 34.11 23.73 16.54
CA MET A 1 34.64 22.38 16.84
C MET A 1 34.85 21.59 15.56
N LYS A 2 35.85 20.73 15.50
CA LYS A 2 36.06 19.87 14.33
C LYS A 2 35.39 18.54 14.65
N TYR A 3 34.27 18.24 13.95
CA TYR A 3 33.55 16.97 14.10
C TYR A 3 34.28 15.86 13.36
N LYS A 4 34.26 14.65 13.91
CA LYS A 4 34.59 13.41 13.18
C LYS A 4 33.38 12.98 12.36
N GLU A 5 33.55 12.71 11.07
CA GLU A 5 32.49 12.26 10.21
C GLU A 5 32.29 10.75 10.32
N ILE A 6 31.01 10.33 10.32
CA ILE A 6 30.61 8.93 10.29
C ILE A 6 29.54 8.71 9.22
N GLU A 7 29.38 7.48 8.80
CA GLU A 7 28.28 7.04 7.93
C GLU A 7 27.18 6.36 8.74
N PHE A 8 25.94 6.66 8.41
CA PHE A 8 24.78 5.99 8.99
C PHE A 8 24.43 4.74 8.19
N ASN A 9 23.93 3.72 8.87
CA ASN A 9 23.35 2.56 8.22
C ASN A 9 22.07 2.92 7.45
N CYS A 10 21.85 2.26 6.32
CA CYS A 10 20.65 2.42 5.54
C CYS A 10 19.39 2.09 6.38
N GLY A 11 18.37 2.95 6.33
CA GLY A 11 17.11 2.73 7.06
C GLY A 11 17.09 3.20 8.52
N ILE A 12 18.18 3.83 9.02
CA ILE A 12 18.20 4.43 10.36
C ILE A 12 17.17 5.57 10.45
N SER A 13 16.48 5.72 11.59
CA SER A 13 15.61 6.87 11.83
C SER A 13 16.41 8.11 12.27
N ILE A 14 15.82 9.32 12.14
CA ILE A 14 16.45 10.56 12.64
C ILE A 14 16.77 10.43 14.14
N LYS A 15 15.81 9.89 14.91
CA LYS A 15 15.97 9.69 16.35
C LYS A 15 17.16 8.78 16.67
N ASP A 16 17.23 7.62 16.03
CA ASP A 16 18.32 6.65 16.28
C ASP A 16 19.67 7.20 15.82
N ALA A 17 19.71 7.96 14.72
CA ALA A 17 20.91 8.63 14.24
C ALA A 17 21.42 9.66 15.26
N MET A 18 20.52 10.48 15.84
CA MET A 18 20.89 11.45 16.87
C MET A 18 21.33 10.79 18.17
N GLU A 19 20.63 9.75 18.62
CA GLU A 19 21.03 8.96 19.79
C GLU A 19 22.41 8.30 19.59
N TYR A 20 22.68 7.79 18.40
CA TYR A 20 23.99 7.22 18.05
C TYR A 20 25.09 8.26 18.10
N LEU A 21 24.92 9.43 17.45
CA LEU A 21 25.90 10.54 17.48
C LEU A 21 26.17 10.98 18.90
N TYR A 22 25.15 11.18 19.72
CA TYR A 22 25.28 11.59 21.10
C TYR A 22 26.07 10.55 21.90
N ARG A 23 25.72 9.28 21.81
CA ARG A 23 26.34 8.18 22.55
C ARG A 23 27.85 8.05 22.26
N ILE A 24 28.25 8.10 20.97
CA ILE A 24 29.65 7.99 20.60
C ILE A 24 30.44 9.24 20.99
N SER A 25 29.82 10.43 20.89
CA SER A 25 30.40 11.70 21.28
C SER A 25 30.74 11.71 22.79
N VAL A 26 29.81 11.30 23.63
CA VAL A 26 30.02 11.18 25.08
C VAL A 26 31.10 10.15 25.40
N LYS A 27 31.09 8.98 24.73
CA LYS A 27 32.05 7.90 24.98
C LYS A 27 33.49 8.31 24.65
N GLU A 28 33.69 9.05 23.57
CA GLU A 28 35.01 9.41 23.05
C GLU A 28 35.43 10.83 23.41
N ASN A 29 34.56 11.60 24.02
CA ASN A 29 34.72 13.01 24.32
C ASN A 29 35.13 13.87 23.11
N VAL A 30 34.49 13.57 21.94
CA VAL A 30 34.72 14.23 20.64
C VAL A 30 33.41 14.45 19.94
N GLY A 31 33.24 15.60 19.29
CA GLY A 31 32.07 15.87 18.46
C GLY A 31 32.02 14.98 17.21
N TYR A 32 30.83 14.45 16.89
CA TYR A 32 30.59 13.62 15.72
C TYR A 32 29.51 14.24 14.83
N CYS A 33 29.61 14.02 13.51
CA CYS A 33 28.58 14.36 12.55
C CYS A 33 28.41 13.25 11.50
N GLY A 34 27.29 13.24 10.84
CA GLY A 34 27.01 12.31 9.74
C GLY A 34 25.96 12.86 8.78
N ARG A 35 25.94 12.35 7.56
CA ARG A 35 24.99 12.76 6.52
C ARG A 35 23.75 11.88 6.56
N PHE A 36 22.59 12.51 6.74
CA PHE A 36 21.28 11.87 6.79
C PHE A 36 20.35 12.50 5.73
N ASN A 37 19.95 11.74 4.70
CA ASN A 37 19.10 12.20 3.61
C ASN A 37 19.50 13.56 3.00
N GLY A 38 20.80 13.78 2.80
CA GLY A 38 21.35 15.02 2.25
C GLY A 38 21.62 16.12 3.28
N HIS A 39 21.17 15.99 4.53
CA HIS A 39 21.41 16.91 5.64
C HIS A 39 22.57 16.44 6.53
N ILE A 40 23.26 17.38 7.17
CA ILE A 40 24.31 17.06 8.14
C ILE A 40 23.72 17.16 9.54
N LEU A 41 23.73 16.05 10.28
CA LEU A 41 23.40 15.99 11.69
C LEU A 41 24.71 15.95 12.51
N ASN A 42 24.71 16.53 13.70
CA ASN A 42 25.85 16.49 14.59
C ASN A 42 25.46 16.21 16.05
N SER A 43 26.41 15.77 16.84
CA SER A 43 26.20 15.35 18.22
C SER A 43 25.74 16.45 19.19
N ASP A 44 25.94 17.72 18.82
CA ASP A 44 25.60 18.88 19.65
C ASP A 44 24.20 19.43 19.30
N MET A 45 23.60 18.90 18.24
CA MET A 45 22.27 19.29 17.76
C MET A 45 21.20 18.69 18.67
N SER A 46 20.13 19.45 18.92
CA SER A 46 18.96 18.91 19.57
C SER A 46 18.15 18.01 18.63
N LEU A 47 17.33 17.11 19.19
CA LEU A 47 16.42 16.27 18.40
C LEU A 47 15.41 17.12 17.60
N ASP A 48 14.94 18.24 18.20
CA ASP A 48 14.02 19.16 17.51
C ASP A 48 14.71 19.84 16.31
N ASP A 49 15.97 20.26 16.44
CA ASP A 49 16.71 20.86 15.33
C ASP A 49 16.95 19.85 14.20
N ALA A 50 17.28 18.60 14.56
CA ALA A 50 17.46 17.52 13.58
C ALA A 50 16.18 17.26 12.79
N TYR A 51 15.02 17.20 13.46
CA TYR A 51 13.72 17.05 12.80
C TYR A 51 13.34 18.28 11.98
N MET A 52 13.62 19.49 12.48
CA MET A 52 13.39 20.74 11.76
C MET A 52 14.20 20.79 10.46
N ILE A 53 15.47 20.42 10.49
CA ILE A 53 16.35 20.40 9.31
C ILE A 53 15.91 19.33 8.29
N CYS A 54 15.60 18.13 8.77
CA CYS A 54 15.26 17.00 7.88
C CYS A 54 13.83 17.03 7.36
N LEU A 55 12.87 17.51 8.14
CA LEU A 55 11.42 17.40 7.86
C LEU A 55 10.65 18.73 7.92
N GLY A 56 11.30 19.83 8.28
CA GLY A 56 10.66 21.16 8.38
C GLY A 56 9.69 21.31 9.56
N LYS A 57 9.74 20.44 10.57
CA LYS A 57 8.90 20.48 11.78
C LYS A 57 9.65 19.96 13.01
N SER A 58 9.25 20.41 14.22
CA SER A 58 9.84 19.92 15.45
C SER A 58 9.52 18.43 15.67
N TYR A 59 10.32 17.75 16.49
CA TYR A 59 10.05 16.36 16.87
C TYR A 59 8.67 16.19 17.51
N LYS A 60 8.27 17.13 18.37
CA LYS A 60 6.96 17.15 19.02
C LYS A 60 5.80 17.26 18.02
N ASP A 61 5.94 18.14 17.02
CA ASP A 61 4.91 18.32 16.00
C ASP A 61 4.86 17.13 15.05
N TRP A 62 6.00 16.50 14.77
CA TRP A 62 6.06 15.27 14.00
C TRP A 62 5.34 14.12 14.71
N ILE A 63 5.58 13.92 16.04
CA ILE A 63 4.86 12.92 16.83
C ILE A 63 3.36 13.15 16.77
N LYS A 64 2.89 14.38 17.05
CA LYS A 64 1.46 14.72 16.98
C LYS A 64 0.86 14.45 15.61
N SER A 65 1.58 14.80 14.54
CA SER A 65 1.17 14.52 13.15
C SER A 65 1.00 13.03 12.89
N ARG A 66 1.95 12.21 13.37
CA ARG A 66 1.92 10.75 13.22
C ARG A 66 0.78 10.11 14.03
N GLU A 67 0.57 10.57 15.27
CA GLU A 67 -0.53 10.09 16.12
C GLU A 67 -1.90 10.42 15.50
N ALA A 68 -2.06 11.63 14.97
CA ALA A 68 -3.28 12.03 14.28
C ALA A 68 -3.54 11.21 13.02
N GLU A 69 -2.49 10.95 12.21
CA GLU A 69 -2.55 10.11 11.02
C GLU A 69 -2.94 8.66 11.38
N MET A 70 -2.29 8.09 12.41
CA MET A 70 -2.59 6.74 12.87
C MET A 70 -4.01 6.61 13.43
N LEU A 71 -4.49 7.63 14.13
CA LEU A 71 -5.88 7.66 14.64
C LEU A 71 -6.86 7.69 13.46
N LYS A 72 -6.61 8.54 12.47
CA LYS A 72 -7.44 8.63 11.26
C LYS A 72 -7.51 7.29 10.54
N LEU A 73 -6.36 6.64 10.29
CA LEU A 73 -6.31 5.33 9.64
C LEU A 73 -7.09 4.25 10.40
N ARG A 74 -6.98 4.25 11.75
CA ARG A 74 -7.76 3.31 12.58
C ARG A 74 -9.27 3.56 12.48
N THR A 75 -9.68 4.83 12.50
CA THR A 75 -11.10 5.18 12.36
C THR A 75 -11.63 4.75 10.99
N GLU A 76 -10.90 5.02 9.92
CA GLU A 76 -11.26 4.61 8.56
C GLU A 76 -11.34 3.07 8.43
N GLU A 77 -10.41 2.35 9.05
CA GLU A 77 -10.41 0.88 9.09
C GLU A 77 -11.62 0.32 9.87
N GLU A 78 -11.97 0.93 11.01
CA GLU A 78 -13.15 0.53 11.80
C GLU A 78 -14.45 0.82 11.05
N GLU A 79 -14.57 1.99 10.42
CA GLU A 79 -15.72 2.36 9.58
C GLU A 79 -15.88 1.38 8.41
N HIS A 80 -14.77 1.03 7.75
CA HIS A 80 -14.78 0.04 6.67
C HIS A 80 -15.26 -1.33 7.17
N LYS A 81 -14.75 -1.81 8.29
CA LYS A 81 -15.16 -3.10 8.88
C LYS A 81 -16.66 -3.17 9.15
N ILE A 82 -17.28 -2.07 9.58
CA ILE A 82 -18.73 -1.98 9.79
C ILE A 82 -19.50 -2.15 8.47
N GLN A 83 -18.94 -1.68 7.35
CA GLN A 83 -19.59 -1.74 6.04
C GLN A 83 -19.43 -3.11 5.34
N ILE A 84 -18.46 -3.93 5.74
CA ILE A 84 -18.15 -5.22 5.09
C ILE A 84 -19.38 -6.12 4.89
N PRO A 85 -20.30 -6.32 5.86
CA PRO A 85 -21.46 -7.18 5.66
C PRO A 85 -22.40 -6.68 4.56
N GLU A 86 -22.62 -5.37 4.48
CA GLU A 86 -23.45 -4.76 3.42
C GLU A 86 -22.77 -4.83 2.07
N LEU A 87 -21.50 -4.47 2.00
CA LEU A 87 -20.68 -4.57 0.79
C LEU A 87 -20.57 -6.02 0.30
N THR A 88 -20.45 -6.99 1.21
CA THR A 88 -20.43 -8.42 0.86
C THR A 88 -21.72 -8.81 0.15
N ASN A 89 -22.88 -8.46 0.73
CA ASN A 89 -24.18 -8.74 0.11
C ASN A 89 -24.34 -8.05 -1.26
N TYR A 90 -23.85 -6.83 -1.38
CA TYR A 90 -23.89 -6.08 -2.63
C TYR A 90 -23.04 -6.78 -3.72
N TRP A 91 -21.78 -7.09 -3.45
CA TRP A 91 -20.88 -7.68 -4.45
C TRP A 91 -21.23 -9.12 -4.79
N ILE A 92 -21.79 -9.91 -3.86
CA ILE A 92 -22.36 -11.23 -4.16
C ILE A 92 -23.48 -11.09 -5.21
N LYS A 93 -24.43 -10.17 -4.99
CA LYS A 93 -25.53 -9.94 -5.93
C LYS A 93 -25.06 -9.45 -7.29
N GLU A 94 -24.08 -8.54 -7.33
CA GLU A 94 -23.50 -8.06 -8.59
C GLU A 94 -22.77 -9.18 -9.34
N GLY A 95 -22.01 -10.02 -8.63
CA GLY A 95 -21.37 -11.19 -9.23
C GLY A 95 -22.36 -12.16 -9.83
N HIS A 96 -23.44 -12.48 -9.14
CA HIS A 96 -24.49 -13.39 -9.64
C HIS A 96 -25.22 -12.89 -10.89
N LYS A 97 -25.23 -11.57 -11.16
CA LYS A 97 -25.78 -11.02 -12.41
C LYS A 97 -24.87 -11.24 -13.62
N ILE A 98 -23.57 -11.38 -13.39
CA ILE A 98 -22.55 -11.35 -14.45
C ILE A 98 -21.91 -12.72 -14.65
N LEU A 99 -21.62 -13.42 -13.53
CA LEU A 99 -20.91 -14.69 -13.55
C LEU A 99 -21.84 -15.87 -13.87
N SER A 100 -21.29 -16.91 -14.47
CA SER A 100 -21.97 -18.20 -14.67
C SER A 100 -22.23 -18.88 -13.33
N LYS A 101 -23.30 -19.68 -13.24
CA LYS A 101 -23.78 -20.28 -11.97
C LYS A 101 -22.76 -21.17 -11.29
N ASP A 102 -21.93 -21.85 -12.06
CA ASP A 102 -20.84 -22.71 -11.54
C ASP A 102 -19.73 -21.93 -10.81
N LYS A 103 -19.66 -20.60 -11.02
CA LYS A 103 -18.71 -19.70 -10.35
C LYS A 103 -19.25 -19.07 -9.06
N TRP A 104 -20.54 -19.15 -8.81
CA TRP A 104 -21.20 -18.41 -7.72
C TRP A 104 -20.67 -18.77 -6.34
N GLU A 105 -20.57 -20.07 -6.04
CA GLU A 105 -20.07 -20.51 -4.71
C GLU A 105 -18.65 -20.00 -4.42
N LEU A 106 -17.81 -20.01 -5.45
CA LEU A 106 -16.43 -19.53 -5.31
C LEU A 106 -16.38 -18.01 -5.19
N TRP A 107 -17.25 -17.30 -5.93
CA TRP A 107 -17.40 -15.85 -5.83
C TRP A 107 -17.84 -15.44 -4.43
N ASP A 108 -18.88 -16.08 -3.89
CA ASP A 108 -19.44 -15.80 -2.57
C ASP A 108 -18.39 -15.97 -1.45
N LYS A 109 -17.48 -16.95 -1.59
CA LYS A 109 -16.34 -17.15 -0.69
C LYS A 109 -15.23 -16.09 -0.90
N CYS A 110 -15.02 -15.64 -2.13
CA CYS A 110 -13.98 -14.70 -2.48
C CYS A 110 -14.31 -13.28 -1.99
N VAL A 111 -15.56 -12.83 -2.13
CA VAL A 111 -15.98 -11.46 -1.83
C VAL A 111 -15.59 -11.00 -0.42
N PRO A 112 -15.95 -11.68 0.69
CA PRO A 112 -15.59 -11.22 2.02
C PRO A 112 -14.07 -11.20 2.26
N ILE A 113 -13.33 -12.10 1.61
CA ILE A 113 -11.86 -12.11 1.69
C ILE A 113 -11.28 -10.86 1.05
N ARG A 114 -11.77 -10.49 -0.14
CA ARG A 114 -11.30 -9.29 -0.85
C ARG A 114 -11.66 -8.00 -0.15
N LEU A 115 -12.82 -7.92 0.49
CA LEU A 115 -13.25 -6.76 1.27
C LEU A 115 -12.43 -6.58 2.57
N ASN A 116 -11.85 -7.65 3.11
CA ASN A 116 -11.01 -7.60 4.30
C ASN A 116 -9.52 -7.42 4.00
N ASP A 117 -9.11 -7.37 2.73
CA ASP A 117 -7.70 -7.18 2.41
C ASP A 117 -7.33 -5.69 2.25
N LEU A 118 -6.05 -5.44 2.02
CA LEU A 118 -5.46 -4.10 1.95
C LEU A 118 -6.11 -3.19 0.88
N TYR A 119 -6.73 -3.77 -0.15
CA TYR A 119 -7.33 -3.05 -1.27
C TYR A 119 -8.85 -2.88 -1.15
N GLU A 120 -9.45 -3.31 -0.01
CA GLU A 120 -10.85 -3.05 0.34
C GLU A 120 -11.86 -3.45 -0.75
N GLY A 121 -11.59 -4.53 -1.46
CA GLY A 121 -12.46 -5.06 -2.50
C GLY A 121 -12.46 -4.29 -3.82
N MET A 122 -11.53 -3.37 -4.01
CA MET A 122 -11.41 -2.54 -5.21
C MET A 122 -11.40 -3.37 -6.51
N GLU A 123 -10.81 -4.56 -6.47
CA GLU A 123 -10.71 -5.49 -7.59
C GLU A 123 -12.02 -6.17 -7.95
N LEU A 124 -12.99 -6.28 -7.03
CA LEU A 124 -14.25 -6.97 -7.27
C LEU A 124 -15.04 -6.32 -8.42
N GLY A 125 -15.27 -5.01 -8.31
CA GLY A 125 -15.99 -4.25 -9.33
C GLY A 125 -15.27 -4.28 -10.67
N TYR A 126 -13.95 -4.16 -10.61
CA TYR A 126 -13.11 -4.13 -11.77
C TYR A 126 -13.08 -5.46 -12.52
N CYS A 127 -12.95 -6.55 -11.77
CA CYS A 127 -13.05 -7.90 -12.31
C CYS A 127 -14.39 -8.13 -13.01
N LEU A 128 -15.49 -7.75 -12.36
CA LEU A 128 -16.83 -7.89 -12.94
C LEU A 128 -17.03 -7.03 -14.19
N GLU A 129 -16.48 -5.82 -14.22
CA GLU A 129 -16.52 -4.96 -15.41
C GLU A 129 -15.80 -5.60 -16.59
N ILE A 130 -14.58 -6.10 -16.39
CA ILE A 130 -13.82 -6.80 -17.44
C ILE A 130 -14.60 -8.02 -17.94
N ILE A 131 -15.08 -8.89 -17.04
CA ILE A 131 -15.82 -10.09 -17.41
C ILE A 131 -17.11 -9.75 -18.19
N LYS A 132 -17.82 -8.73 -17.74
CA LYS A 132 -19.01 -8.23 -18.44
C LYS A 132 -18.67 -7.78 -19.86
N LYS A 133 -17.59 -7.03 -20.04
CA LYS A 133 -17.17 -6.56 -21.38
C LYS A 133 -16.66 -7.68 -22.28
N VAL A 134 -15.99 -8.68 -21.70
CA VAL A 134 -15.65 -9.91 -22.44
C VAL A 134 -16.89 -10.61 -22.96
N LYS A 135 -17.93 -10.79 -22.12
CA LYS A 135 -19.19 -11.43 -22.52
C LYS A 135 -20.00 -10.61 -23.52
N GLU A 136 -20.06 -9.30 -23.36
CA GLU A 136 -20.85 -8.40 -24.23
C GLU A 136 -20.18 -8.12 -25.58
N LYS A 137 -18.85 -8.16 -25.65
CA LYS A 137 -18.08 -7.72 -26.82
C LYS A 137 -17.05 -8.76 -27.24
N SER A 138 -15.87 -8.76 -26.58
CA SER A 138 -14.77 -9.69 -26.90
C SER A 138 -13.69 -9.68 -25.81
N ILE A 139 -12.81 -10.69 -25.84
CA ILE A 139 -11.62 -10.78 -25.01
C ILE A 139 -10.71 -9.56 -25.21
N SER A 140 -10.51 -9.10 -26.45
CA SER A 140 -9.66 -7.95 -26.76
C SER A 140 -10.10 -6.68 -26.06
N VAL A 141 -11.41 -6.42 -26.00
CA VAL A 141 -11.98 -5.26 -25.27
C VAL A 141 -11.72 -5.38 -23.75
N GLY A 142 -11.87 -6.57 -23.17
CA GLY A 142 -11.54 -6.81 -21.76
C GLY A 142 -10.06 -6.57 -21.47
N ILE A 143 -9.17 -6.99 -22.38
CA ILE A 143 -7.73 -6.75 -22.27
C ILE A 143 -7.38 -5.26 -22.36
N GLU A 144 -8.01 -4.52 -23.26
CA GLU A 144 -7.83 -3.06 -23.38
C GLU A 144 -8.21 -2.35 -22.09
N ILE A 145 -9.35 -2.71 -21.48
CA ILE A 145 -9.77 -2.16 -20.19
C ILE A 145 -8.72 -2.49 -19.12
N MET A 146 -8.31 -3.74 -19.02
CA MET A 146 -7.31 -4.16 -18.04
C MET A 146 -5.98 -3.40 -18.19
N LYS A 147 -5.51 -3.17 -19.43
CA LYS A 147 -4.28 -2.42 -19.72
C LYS A 147 -4.42 -0.92 -19.49
N SER A 148 -5.59 -0.34 -19.74
CA SER A 148 -5.80 1.12 -19.63
C SER A 148 -5.75 1.65 -18.20
N GLN A 149 -5.99 0.82 -17.21
CA GLN A 149 -6.01 1.24 -15.80
C GLN A 149 -4.64 1.24 -15.11
N GLY A 150 -3.56 0.91 -15.84
CA GLY A 150 -2.20 1.11 -15.35
C GLY A 150 -1.80 0.26 -14.14
N HIS A 151 -2.52 -0.81 -13.86
CA HIS A 151 -2.16 -1.72 -12.76
C HIS A 151 -0.84 -2.44 -13.06
N SER A 152 0.03 -2.48 -12.05
CA SER A 152 1.31 -3.18 -12.11
C SER A 152 1.59 -3.92 -10.78
N GLY A 153 2.50 -4.87 -10.81
CA GLY A 153 2.91 -5.59 -9.60
C GLY A 153 1.83 -6.52 -9.04
N MET A 154 1.61 -6.47 -7.71
CA MET A 154 0.69 -7.37 -7.01
C MET A 154 -0.77 -7.26 -7.47
N SER A 155 -1.26 -6.04 -7.69
CA SER A 155 -2.64 -5.81 -8.15
C SER A 155 -2.87 -6.37 -9.56
N TRP A 156 -1.86 -6.33 -10.43
CA TRP A 156 -1.89 -6.96 -11.74
C TRP A 156 -1.99 -8.49 -11.65
N GLY A 157 -1.16 -9.11 -10.81
CA GLY A 157 -1.18 -10.55 -10.57
C GLY A 157 -2.51 -11.03 -9.97
N LEU A 158 -3.07 -10.27 -9.02
CA LEU A 158 -4.36 -10.55 -8.44
C LEU A 158 -5.47 -10.49 -9.48
N MET A 159 -5.50 -9.46 -10.32
CA MET A 159 -6.49 -9.32 -11.38
C MET A 159 -6.41 -10.45 -12.40
N LYS A 160 -5.20 -10.83 -12.84
CA LYS A 160 -4.99 -12.03 -13.69
C LYS A 160 -5.60 -13.28 -13.04
N SER A 161 -5.36 -13.49 -11.74
CA SER A 161 -5.90 -14.63 -10.99
C SER A 161 -7.42 -14.61 -10.92
N MET A 162 -8.01 -13.45 -10.65
CA MET A 162 -9.48 -13.31 -10.59
C MET A 162 -10.11 -13.53 -11.96
N ILE A 163 -9.59 -12.95 -13.04
CA ILE A 163 -10.09 -13.17 -14.40
C ILE A 163 -9.97 -14.64 -14.79
N LYS A 164 -8.83 -15.27 -14.52
CA LYS A 164 -8.65 -16.71 -14.75
C LYS A 164 -9.74 -17.55 -14.07
N THR A 165 -10.06 -17.20 -12.84
CA THR A 165 -10.97 -17.96 -12.00
C THR A 165 -12.44 -17.74 -12.36
N PHE A 166 -12.82 -16.49 -12.60
CA PHE A 166 -14.22 -16.09 -12.70
C PHE A 166 -14.72 -15.86 -14.13
N CYS A 167 -13.84 -15.60 -15.10
CA CYS A 167 -14.22 -15.53 -16.51
C CYS A 167 -14.35 -16.93 -17.13
N ASP A 168 -15.41 -17.18 -17.90
CA ASP A 168 -15.62 -18.48 -18.54
C ASP A 168 -14.53 -18.81 -19.57
N CYS A 169 -13.91 -17.79 -20.19
CA CYS A 169 -12.78 -17.90 -21.09
C CYS A 169 -11.46 -17.37 -20.45
N GLY A 170 -11.29 -17.53 -19.13
CA GLY A 170 -10.19 -16.95 -18.38
C GLY A 170 -8.80 -17.40 -18.85
N ASP A 171 -8.63 -18.67 -19.20
CA ASP A 171 -7.36 -19.18 -19.74
C ASP A 171 -7.04 -18.60 -21.12
N GLU A 172 -8.04 -18.49 -21.99
CA GLU A 172 -7.89 -17.83 -23.31
C GLU A 172 -7.60 -16.34 -23.17
N PHE A 173 -8.28 -15.66 -22.23
CA PHE A 173 -8.02 -14.26 -21.90
C PHE A 173 -6.55 -14.06 -21.50
N LEU A 174 -6.03 -14.89 -20.59
CA LEU A 174 -4.62 -14.78 -20.16
C LEU A 174 -3.64 -15.10 -21.29
N ALA A 175 -3.95 -16.09 -22.14
CA ALA A 175 -3.10 -16.40 -23.30
C ALA A 175 -3.01 -15.21 -24.27
N GLN A 176 -4.09 -14.47 -24.49
CA GLN A 176 -4.11 -13.29 -25.36
C GLN A 176 -3.54 -12.03 -24.67
N LEU A 177 -3.62 -11.93 -23.34
CA LEU A 177 -3.08 -10.80 -22.59
C LEU A 177 -1.56 -10.76 -22.71
N GLY A 178 -0.91 -11.92 -22.74
CA GLY A 178 0.56 -12.07 -22.71
C GLY A 178 1.13 -11.87 -21.29
N ASP A 179 2.44 -11.94 -21.20
CA ASP A 179 3.19 -11.72 -19.96
C ASP A 179 3.34 -10.23 -19.60
#